data_843b7de222f0930e41964aec7ee7359a
#
_entry.id   843b7de222f0930e41964aec7ee7359a
#
_cell.length_a   1.000
_cell.length_b   1.000
_cell.length_c   1.000
_cell.angle_alpha   90.00
_cell.angle_beta   90.00
_cell.angle_gamma   90.00
#
_symmetry.space_group_name_H-M   'P 1'
#
loop_
_entity.id
_entity.type
_entity.pdbx_description
1 polymer ?
#
loop_
_entity_poly.entity_id
_entity_poly.type
_entity_poly.pdbx_seq_one_letter_code
_entity_poly.pdbx_strand_id
1 'polypeptide(L)'
;MKLEIQMNQSQIASLREFATLENRYNNGNKPTVFIIQTGITDERSFLQEIGETDQRLADIDKNARAWYFRTGLLESFVEPEKREGYLAMADQWMASRGTLTERSLPFEFENGLWKEAYKEGMSRILAEYTKQENNPAKVKNFLLLLFSRIENYFPKLFKNTRILSKFPKFVYTGICGTGEYFFLRLLSLCGCDVYCIHPEKTLNIKSDEISFHAQLIKREQEFHGKIPAYNPEAIAARRQSQQRQEAVSKEVPRQRQQTADVGEVTRPVPAAMGKGINLARPAGTRELSYEELAGMASSVVMIVVYNEKKEPYASGSGVLINNEGYILTNFHVVRGATAFAVRLEEEEEPRFTTELIKYHPENDLALIRVEPINRRPIPLCSNRKLVRGQKVVAIGSPLGLFNTVSDGIIAGFRKIEEVSMIQFTAPTSHGSSGGALLNLYGELIGIVTAGFDDGQNLNLAVDYETLRGFLRGFIN
;
A
#
# COMPACT_ATOMS: atom_id res chain seq x y z
N MET A 1 -22.67 32.94 6.03
CA MET A 1 -21.37 33.22 5.39
C MET A 1 -21.08 32.04 4.46
N LYS A 2 -20.81 32.28 3.20
CA LYS A 2 -20.51 31.19 2.22
C LYS A 2 -18.99 31.04 2.12
N LEU A 3 -18.48 29.83 2.07
CA LEU A 3 -17.07 29.57 1.80
C LEU A 3 -16.88 29.61 0.27
N GLU A 4 -16.19 30.60 -0.22
CA GLU A 4 -15.82 30.68 -1.63
C GLU A 4 -14.42 30.06 -1.83
N ILE A 5 -14.38 28.94 -2.54
CA ILE A 5 -13.13 28.29 -2.90
C ILE A 5 -12.75 28.77 -4.29
N GLN A 6 -11.60 29.45 -4.37
CA GLN A 6 -11.09 30.00 -5.62
C GLN A 6 -9.74 29.37 -5.94
N MET A 7 -9.53 29.05 -7.22
CA MET A 7 -8.20 28.59 -7.65
C MET A 7 -7.20 29.74 -7.57
N ASN A 8 -6.09 29.49 -6.86
CA ASN A 8 -5.02 30.47 -6.76
C ASN A 8 -4.24 30.54 -8.10
N GLN A 9 -4.06 31.75 -8.61
CA GLN A 9 -3.30 32.00 -9.84
C GLN A 9 -1.78 32.10 -9.60
N SER A 10 -1.30 31.92 -8.35
CA SER A 10 0.12 31.90 -8.06
C SER A 10 0.76 30.70 -8.77
N GLN A 11 1.78 30.97 -9.57
CA GLN A 11 2.56 29.91 -10.22
C GLN A 11 3.46 29.22 -9.19
N ILE A 12 3.24 27.95 -8.97
CA ILE A 12 4.05 27.08 -8.12
C ILE A 12 4.98 26.28 -9.04
N ALA A 13 6.28 26.42 -8.84
CA ALA A 13 7.26 25.82 -9.76
C ALA A 13 7.69 24.40 -9.39
N SER A 14 7.46 23.97 -8.15
CA SER A 14 7.93 22.68 -7.63
C SER A 14 7.10 22.15 -6.48
N LEU A 15 7.27 20.87 -6.18
CA LEU A 15 6.67 20.24 -5.00
C LEU A 15 7.23 20.84 -3.69
N ARG A 16 8.51 21.24 -3.69
CA ARG A 16 9.14 21.90 -2.55
C ARG A 16 8.46 23.24 -2.24
N GLU A 17 8.14 24.01 -3.25
CA GLU A 17 7.41 25.27 -3.10
C GLU A 17 5.99 25.04 -2.63
N PHE A 18 5.27 24.04 -3.18
CA PHE A 18 3.97 23.60 -2.70
C PHE A 18 3.99 23.26 -1.21
N ALA A 19 5.03 22.60 -0.72
CA ALA A 19 5.18 22.24 0.69
C ALA A 19 5.33 23.48 1.61
N THR A 20 5.71 24.64 1.08
CA THR A 20 5.84 25.89 1.85
C THR A 20 4.56 26.69 1.94
N LEU A 21 3.54 26.38 1.14
CA LEU A 21 2.29 27.12 1.14
C LEU A 21 1.62 27.08 2.50
N GLU A 22 1.35 28.24 3.05
CA GLU A 22 0.65 28.42 4.31
C GLU A 22 -0.86 28.59 4.09
N ASN A 23 -1.60 28.69 5.18
CA ASN A 23 -3.02 28.98 5.15
C ASN A 23 -3.29 30.38 4.53
N ARG A 24 -4.12 30.42 3.49
CA ARG A 24 -4.47 31.61 2.75
C ARG A 24 -5.96 31.99 2.86
N TYR A 25 -6.62 31.51 3.91
CA TYR A 25 -8.01 31.87 4.15
C TYR A 25 -8.12 33.33 4.57
N ASN A 26 -9.00 34.08 3.91
CA ASN A 26 -9.30 35.47 4.22
C ASN A 26 -10.78 35.77 3.97
N ASN A 27 -11.50 36.18 5.02
CA ASN A 27 -12.88 36.69 4.97
C ASN A 27 -13.88 35.86 4.11
N GLY A 28 -13.88 34.54 4.26
CA GLY A 28 -14.78 33.66 3.52
C GLY A 28 -14.21 33.16 2.20
N ASN A 29 -13.08 33.70 1.78
CA ASN A 29 -12.39 33.32 0.55
C ASN A 29 -11.24 32.36 0.85
N LYS A 30 -11.20 31.21 0.16
CA LYS A 30 -10.11 30.26 0.28
C LYS A 30 -9.47 29.99 -1.07
N PRO A 31 -8.30 30.59 -1.33
CA PRO A 31 -7.48 30.16 -2.47
C PRO A 31 -6.96 28.75 -2.26
N THR A 32 -7.14 27.88 -3.25
CA THR A 32 -6.53 26.54 -3.33
C THR A 32 -5.63 26.45 -4.54
N VAL A 33 -4.65 25.56 -4.48
CA VAL A 33 -3.87 25.19 -5.65
C VAL A 33 -4.22 23.80 -6.11
N PHE A 34 -4.31 23.60 -7.41
CA PHE A 34 -4.38 22.31 -8.03
C PHE A 34 -3.30 22.25 -9.12
N ILE A 35 -2.31 21.41 -8.92
CA ILE A 35 -1.13 21.29 -9.78
C ILE A 35 -1.08 19.87 -10.32
N ILE A 36 -0.82 19.74 -11.61
CA ILE A 36 -0.50 18.48 -12.25
C ILE A 36 0.88 18.62 -12.90
N GLN A 37 1.82 17.84 -12.40
CA GLN A 37 3.15 17.71 -12.98
C GLN A 37 3.19 16.42 -13.79
N THR A 38 3.68 16.47 -15.04
CA THR A 38 3.97 15.31 -15.87
C THR A 38 5.47 15.10 -15.96
N GLY A 39 5.92 13.87 -15.77
CA GLY A 39 7.34 13.53 -15.73
C GLY A 39 8.10 14.09 -14.53
N ILE A 40 9.41 13.92 -14.55
CA ILE A 40 10.34 14.36 -13.52
C ILE A 40 11.54 15.11 -14.15
N THR A 41 12.31 15.81 -13.33
CA THR A 41 13.55 16.47 -13.79
C THR A 41 14.66 15.44 -13.92
N ASP A 42 14.96 14.73 -12.82
CA ASP A 42 15.83 13.56 -12.75
C ASP A 42 15.43 12.73 -11.54
N GLU A 43 15.72 11.44 -11.57
CA GLU A 43 15.23 10.48 -10.55
C GLU A 43 15.73 10.79 -9.15
N ARG A 44 17.02 11.09 -9.00
CA ARG A 44 17.65 11.35 -7.70
C ARG A 44 17.08 12.60 -7.04
N SER A 45 17.04 13.71 -7.77
CA SER A 45 16.50 14.99 -7.29
C SER A 45 15.02 14.87 -6.97
N PHE A 46 14.28 14.13 -7.78
CA PHE A 46 12.86 13.89 -7.59
C PHE A 46 12.58 13.12 -6.29
N LEU A 47 13.27 12.00 -6.05
CA LEU A 47 13.10 11.20 -4.82
C LEU A 47 13.53 11.99 -3.58
N GLN A 48 14.57 12.81 -3.69
CA GLN A 48 15.00 13.71 -2.62
C GLN A 48 13.91 14.77 -2.33
N GLU A 49 13.33 15.38 -3.35
CA GLU A 49 12.25 16.38 -3.20
C GLU A 49 11.01 15.80 -2.54
N ILE A 50 10.63 14.56 -2.91
CA ILE A 50 9.56 13.82 -2.25
C ILE A 50 9.87 13.63 -0.75
N GLY A 51 11.05 13.15 -0.41
CA GLY A 51 11.47 12.91 0.97
C GLY A 51 11.49 14.19 1.82
N GLU A 52 12.01 15.27 1.30
CA GLU A 52 12.04 16.59 1.96
C GLU A 52 10.63 17.16 2.16
N THR A 53 9.75 16.97 1.17
CA THR A 53 8.34 17.38 1.23
C THR A 53 7.60 16.59 2.31
N ASP A 54 7.72 15.28 2.32
CA ASP A 54 7.11 14.42 3.33
C ASP A 54 7.57 14.81 4.72
N GLN A 55 8.87 15.04 4.88
CA GLN A 55 9.44 15.43 6.15
C GLN A 55 8.89 16.78 6.64
N ARG A 56 8.82 17.77 5.75
CA ARG A 56 8.30 19.10 6.08
C ARG A 56 6.81 19.08 6.42
N LEU A 57 6.00 18.39 5.61
CA LEU A 57 4.55 18.36 5.78
C LEU A 57 4.10 17.48 6.95
N ALA A 58 4.85 16.42 7.27
CA ALA A 58 4.63 15.65 8.50
C ALA A 58 4.80 16.51 9.76
N ASP A 59 5.74 17.49 9.75
CA ASP A 59 5.89 18.43 10.87
C ASP A 59 4.73 19.40 11.00
N ILE A 60 4.25 19.88 9.88
CA ILE A 60 3.09 20.77 9.84
C ILE A 60 1.86 20.05 10.37
N ASP A 61 1.67 18.79 10.00
CA ASP A 61 0.58 17.94 10.48
C ASP A 61 0.68 17.69 11.99
N LYS A 62 1.87 17.33 12.50
CA LYS A 62 2.11 17.14 13.94
C LYS A 62 1.78 18.37 14.77
N ASN A 63 2.09 19.56 14.25
CA ASN A 63 1.80 20.83 14.90
C ASN A 63 0.36 21.30 14.69
N ALA A 64 -0.47 20.46 14.07
CA ALA A 64 -1.87 20.72 13.79
C ALA A 64 -2.12 21.98 12.92
N ARG A 65 -1.17 22.38 12.07
CA ARG A 65 -1.28 23.54 11.17
C ARG A 65 -1.85 23.19 9.78
N ALA A 66 -1.69 21.92 9.34
CA ALA A 66 -2.30 21.39 8.13
C ALA A 66 -2.51 19.88 8.29
N TRP A 67 -3.33 19.30 7.44
CA TRP A 67 -3.42 17.85 7.28
C TRP A 67 -2.74 17.47 5.98
N TYR A 68 -1.89 16.46 6.05
CA TYR A 68 -1.12 16.01 4.91
C TYR A 68 -1.33 14.54 4.66
N PHE A 69 -1.57 14.20 3.41
CA PHE A 69 -1.60 12.82 2.96
C PHE A 69 -0.95 12.70 1.58
N ARG A 70 -0.14 11.69 1.38
CA ARG A 70 0.42 11.31 0.08
C ARG A 70 0.17 9.85 -0.20
N THR A 71 -0.23 9.56 -1.45
CA THR A 71 -0.36 8.20 -1.96
C THR A 71 0.08 8.12 -3.41
N GLY A 72 0.60 6.95 -3.81
CA GLY A 72 0.89 6.63 -5.21
C GLY A 72 -0.24 5.87 -5.90
N LEU A 73 -1.25 5.44 -5.14
CA LEU A 73 -2.38 4.67 -5.64
C LEU A 73 -3.67 5.20 -5.04
N LEU A 74 -4.66 5.43 -5.89
CA LEU A 74 -6.05 5.62 -5.50
C LEU A 74 -6.80 4.32 -5.79
N GLU A 75 -7.57 3.84 -4.81
CA GLU A 75 -8.31 2.59 -4.95
C GLU A 75 -9.18 2.60 -6.21
N SER A 76 -9.07 1.53 -6.99
CA SER A 76 -9.89 1.25 -8.18
C SER A 76 -11.02 0.25 -7.89
N PHE A 77 -11.15 -0.15 -6.63
CA PHE A 77 -12.08 -1.19 -6.18
C PHE A 77 -13.06 -0.65 -5.14
N VAL A 78 -14.28 -1.14 -5.20
CA VAL A 78 -15.35 -0.87 -4.22
C VAL A 78 -15.60 -2.15 -3.43
N GLU A 79 -15.47 -2.08 -2.11
CA GLU A 79 -15.76 -3.19 -1.21
C GLU A 79 -17.18 -3.74 -1.46
N PRO A 80 -17.35 -5.07 -1.64
CA PRO A 80 -18.65 -5.67 -1.98
C PRO A 80 -19.77 -5.28 -1.02
N GLU A 81 -19.48 -5.16 0.26
CA GLU A 81 -20.43 -4.81 1.31
C GLU A 81 -20.96 -3.37 1.17
N LYS A 82 -20.15 -2.46 0.65
CA LYS A 82 -20.51 -1.04 0.43
C LYS A 82 -21.13 -0.79 -0.93
N ARG A 83 -20.95 -1.73 -1.87
CA ARG A 83 -21.34 -1.56 -3.27
C ARG A 83 -22.83 -1.26 -3.43
N GLU A 84 -23.69 -1.98 -2.71
CA GLU A 84 -25.14 -1.77 -2.79
C GLU A 84 -25.56 -0.39 -2.29
N GLY A 85 -24.99 0.08 -1.19
CA GLY A 85 -25.21 1.42 -0.66
C GLY A 85 -24.76 2.51 -1.64
N TYR A 86 -23.58 2.34 -2.26
CA TYR A 86 -23.09 3.29 -3.26
C TYR A 86 -23.91 3.28 -4.55
N LEU A 87 -24.44 2.11 -4.95
CA LEU A 87 -25.36 2.01 -6.09
C LEU A 87 -26.64 2.81 -5.84
N ALA A 88 -27.23 2.69 -4.66
CA ALA A 88 -28.41 3.44 -4.28
C ALA A 88 -28.15 4.96 -4.27
N MET A 89 -27.02 5.39 -3.73
CA MET A 89 -26.58 6.78 -3.77
C MET A 89 -26.36 7.29 -5.21
N ALA A 90 -25.71 6.49 -6.06
CA ALA A 90 -25.48 6.85 -7.46
C ALA A 90 -26.80 7.00 -8.23
N ASP A 91 -27.76 6.09 -8.02
CA ASP A 91 -29.10 6.17 -8.65
C ASP A 91 -29.85 7.42 -8.19
N GLN A 92 -29.78 7.76 -6.92
CA GLN A 92 -30.37 8.99 -6.38
C GLN A 92 -29.72 10.24 -6.99
N TRP A 93 -28.39 10.24 -7.14
CA TRP A 93 -27.66 11.33 -7.80
C TRP A 93 -28.07 11.52 -9.26
N MET A 94 -28.15 10.43 -9.99
CA MET A 94 -28.55 10.47 -11.40
C MET A 94 -30.00 10.92 -11.57
N ALA A 95 -30.90 10.51 -10.69
CA ALA A 95 -32.31 10.88 -10.72
C ALA A 95 -32.55 12.38 -10.36
N SER A 96 -31.75 12.91 -9.43
CA SER A 96 -31.89 14.28 -8.92
C SER A 96 -31.30 15.37 -9.84
N ARG A 97 -30.68 14.96 -10.98
CA ARG A 97 -29.97 15.87 -11.90
C ARG A 97 -28.95 16.79 -11.20
N GLY A 98 -28.30 16.28 -10.17
CA GLY A 98 -27.27 16.99 -9.40
C GLY A 98 -27.79 17.79 -8.20
N THR A 99 -29.08 17.71 -7.86
CA THR A 99 -29.59 18.26 -6.61
C THR A 99 -29.42 17.26 -5.49
N LEU A 100 -28.49 17.54 -4.56
CA LEU A 100 -28.12 16.62 -3.49
C LEU A 100 -28.98 16.76 -2.26
N THR A 101 -29.48 15.65 -1.76
CA THR A 101 -29.98 15.55 -0.39
C THR A 101 -28.84 15.14 0.55
N GLU A 102 -28.92 15.48 1.83
CA GLU A 102 -27.89 15.17 2.83
C GLU A 102 -27.59 13.66 2.98
N ARG A 103 -28.57 12.81 2.66
CA ARG A 103 -28.45 11.34 2.76
C ARG A 103 -27.73 10.68 1.57
N SER A 104 -27.34 11.44 0.57
CA SER A 104 -26.74 10.93 -0.67
C SER A 104 -25.23 11.17 -0.77
N LEU A 105 -24.56 11.48 0.34
CA LEU A 105 -23.13 11.75 0.38
C LEU A 105 -22.41 10.71 1.26
N PRO A 106 -21.33 10.07 0.79
CA PRO A 106 -20.60 9.06 1.54
C PRO A 106 -19.77 9.59 2.73
N PHE A 107 -19.68 10.91 2.86
CA PHE A 107 -18.99 11.59 3.96
C PHE A 107 -19.78 12.80 4.43
N GLU A 108 -19.84 12.98 5.75
CA GLU A 108 -20.52 14.11 6.36
C GLU A 108 -19.51 15.04 7.05
N PHE A 109 -19.55 16.32 6.65
CA PHE A 109 -18.79 17.36 7.31
C PHE A 109 -19.57 17.88 8.53
N GLU A 110 -18.93 17.95 9.68
CA GLU A 110 -19.48 18.56 10.89
C GLU A 110 -19.74 20.07 10.72
N ASN A 111 -18.96 20.71 9.85
CA ASN A 111 -19.05 22.15 9.61
C ASN A 111 -19.87 22.49 8.36
N GLY A 112 -20.89 23.31 8.51
CA GLY A 112 -21.82 23.67 7.45
C GLY A 112 -21.16 24.34 6.23
N LEU A 113 -20.07 25.12 6.41
CA LEU A 113 -19.38 25.77 5.29
C LEU A 113 -18.69 24.75 4.38
N TRP A 114 -18.03 23.75 4.98
CA TRP A 114 -17.41 22.66 4.22
C TRP A 114 -18.43 21.75 3.59
N LYS A 115 -19.55 21.52 4.26
CA LYS A 115 -20.65 20.73 3.75
C LYS A 115 -21.21 21.33 2.45
N GLU A 116 -21.41 22.64 2.43
CA GLU A 116 -21.89 23.34 1.23
C GLU A 116 -20.84 23.34 0.10
N ALA A 117 -19.57 23.59 0.41
CA ALA A 117 -18.49 23.51 -0.58
C ALA A 117 -18.37 22.09 -1.18
N TYR A 118 -18.55 21.06 -0.37
CA TYR A 118 -18.54 19.67 -0.81
C TYR A 118 -19.73 19.35 -1.73
N LYS A 119 -20.94 19.75 -1.37
CA LYS A 119 -22.14 19.58 -2.22
C LYS A 119 -21.97 20.29 -3.57
N GLU A 120 -21.49 21.53 -3.55
CA GLU A 120 -21.24 22.29 -4.77
C GLU A 120 -20.13 21.62 -5.62
N GLY A 121 -19.03 21.19 -4.98
CA GLY A 121 -17.94 20.47 -5.64
C GLY A 121 -18.42 19.20 -6.32
N MET A 122 -19.18 18.37 -5.62
CA MET A 122 -19.76 17.16 -6.17
C MET A 122 -20.68 17.43 -7.36
N SER A 123 -21.58 18.43 -7.25
CA SER A 123 -22.47 18.80 -8.35
C SER A 123 -21.69 19.23 -9.60
N ARG A 124 -20.60 19.98 -9.42
CA ARG A 124 -19.70 20.38 -10.52
C ARG A 124 -19.01 19.18 -11.16
N ILE A 125 -18.43 18.29 -10.35
CA ILE A 125 -17.75 17.08 -10.83
C ILE A 125 -18.70 16.22 -11.67
N LEU A 126 -19.92 15.98 -11.20
CA LEU A 126 -20.90 15.21 -11.95
C LEU A 126 -21.28 15.90 -13.27
N ALA A 127 -21.51 17.21 -13.24
CA ALA A 127 -21.84 17.97 -14.44
C ALA A 127 -20.68 17.99 -15.45
N GLU A 128 -19.45 18.11 -15.01
CA GLU A 128 -18.25 18.06 -15.86
C GLU A 128 -18.06 16.66 -16.44
N TYR A 129 -18.19 15.59 -15.63
CA TYR A 129 -18.02 14.20 -16.09
C TYR A 129 -19.11 13.80 -17.09
N THR A 130 -20.38 14.13 -16.84
CA THR A 130 -21.50 13.77 -17.74
C THR A 130 -21.50 14.51 -19.06
N LYS A 131 -20.77 15.62 -19.20
CA LYS A 131 -20.51 16.25 -20.51
C LYS A 131 -19.59 15.40 -21.40
N GLN A 132 -18.72 14.58 -20.79
CA GLN A 132 -17.74 13.76 -21.51
C GLN A 132 -18.23 12.33 -21.70
N GLU A 133 -19.03 11.82 -20.78
CA GLU A 133 -19.51 10.44 -20.78
C GLU A 133 -21.03 10.39 -20.67
N ASN A 134 -21.67 9.97 -21.76
CA ASN A 134 -23.13 9.88 -21.87
C ASN A 134 -23.69 8.50 -21.48
N ASN A 135 -22.84 7.49 -21.28
CA ASN A 135 -23.27 6.16 -20.94
C ASN A 135 -23.62 6.08 -19.42
N PRO A 136 -24.92 5.84 -19.06
CA PRO A 136 -25.34 5.82 -17.66
C PRO A 136 -24.60 4.78 -16.81
N ALA A 137 -24.24 3.62 -17.39
CA ALA A 137 -23.52 2.57 -16.67
C ALA A 137 -22.09 3.02 -16.33
N LYS A 138 -21.42 3.74 -17.24
CA LYS A 138 -20.09 4.29 -16.97
C LYS A 138 -20.13 5.42 -15.96
N VAL A 139 -21.13 6.31 -16.03
CA VAL A 139 -21.36 7.35 -15.02
C VAL A 139 -21.58 6.73 -13.64
N LYS A 140 -22.37 5.67 -13.58
CA LYS A 140 -22.65 4.95 -12.33
C LYS A 140 -21.37 4.30 -11.75
N ASN A 141 -20.58 3.65 -12.58
CA ASN A 141 -19.28 3.07 -12.16
C ASN A 141 -18.30 4.14 -11.68
N PHE A 142 -18.23 5.28 -12.37
CA PHE A 142 -17.43 6.42 -11.91
C PHE A 142 -17.86 6.91 -10.53
N LEU A 143 -19.17 7.07 -10.28
CA LEU A 143 -19.70 7.50 -8.98
C LEU A 143 -19.37 6.51 -7.87
N LEU A 144 -19.44 5.21 -8.14
CA LEU A 144 -19.08 4.16 -7.16
C LEU A 144 -17.62 4.31 -6.70
N LEU A 145 -16.69 4.46 -7.65
CA LEU A 145 -15.27 4.67 -7.34
C LEU A 145 -15.04 6.00 -6.62
N LEU A 146 -15.72 7.05 -7.05
CA LEU A 146 -15.63 8.37 -6.41
C LEU A 146 -16.10 8.31 -4.95
N PHE A 147 -17.22 7.64 -4.66
CA PHE A 147 -17.73 7.46 -3.30
C PHE A 147 -16.78 6.67 -2.42
N SER A 148 -16.20 5.58 -2.94
CA SER A 148 -15.19 4.81 -2.23
C SER A 148 -13.98 5.68 -1.86
N ARG A 149 -13.45 6.45 -2.80
CA ARG A 149 -12.33 7.36 -2.56
C ARG A 149 -12.66 8.47 -1.56
N ILE A 150 -13.86 9.01 -1.60
CA ILE A 150 -14.31 10.01 -0.63
C ILE A 150 -14.31 9.40 0.78
N GLU A 151 -14.90 8.24 0.97
CA GLU A 151 -14.95 7.57 2.27
C GLU A 151 -13.56 7.23 2.81
N ASN A 152 -12.62 6.86 1.94
CA ASN A 152 -11.26 6.52 2.33
C ASN A 152 -10.36 7.71 2.65
N TYR A 153 -10.49 8.83 1.93
CA TYR A 153 -9.53 9.94 2.05
C TYR A 153 -10.08 11.16 2.78
N PHE A 154 -11.37 11.46 2.69
CA PHE A 154 -11.94 12.63 3.34
C PHE A 154 -11.79 12.62 4.87
N PRO A 155 -12.01 11.48 5.57
CA PRO A 155 -11.76 11.43 7.01
C PRO A 155 -10.31 11.73 7.41
N LYS A 156 -9.35 11.40 6.53
CA LYS A 156 -7.92 11.65 6.77
C LYS A 156 -7.54 13.12 6.57
N LEU A 157 -8.20 13.79 5.62
CA LEU A 157 -7.89 15.17 5.20
C LEU A 157 -8.72 16.22 5.92
N PHE A 158 -9.95 15.88 6.33
CA PHE A 158 -10.90 16.83 6.88
C PHE A 158 -11.31 16.48 8.32
N LYS A 159 -10.44 15.79 9.09
CA LYS A 159 -10.66 15.50 10.50
C LYS A 159 -10.80 16.78 11.32
N ASN A 160 -11.79 16.81 12.22
CA ASN A 160 -11.98 17.86 13.24
C ASN A 160 -11.85 19.27 12.68
N THR A 161 -12.78 19.64 11.88
CA THR A 161 -12.88 20.93 11.19
C THR A 161 -13.17 22.11 12.13
N ARG A 162 -12.32 22.36 13.09
CA ARG A 162 -12.12 23.71 13.66
C ARG A 162 -11.27 24.58 12.71
N ILE A 163 -11.56 24.67 11.70
CA ILE A 163 -11.81 24.89 10.29
C ILE A 163 -11.05 26.00 9.62
N LEU A 164 -10.85 27.11 10.18
CA LEU A 164 -10.36 28.29 9.44
C LEU A 164 -8.86 28.45 9.53
N SER A 165 -8.20 27.66 10.38
CA SER A 165 -6.75 27.74 10.59
C SER A 165 -5.93 26.62 9.90
N LYS A 166 -6.58 25.57 9.38
CA LYS A 166 -5.88 24.42 8.82
C LYS A 166 -6.39 24.09 7.43
N PHE A 167 -5.47 23.80 6.52
CA PHE A 167 -5.82 23.39 5.17
C PHE A 167 -5.22 22.02 4.85
N PRO A 168 -6.06 21.11 4.33
CA PRO A 168 -5.55 19.83 3.89
C PRO A 168 -4.65 20.01 2.66
N LYS A 169 -3.59 19.20 2.61
CA LYS A 169 -2.69 19.07 1.47
C LYS A 169 -2.68 17.60 1.03
N PHE A 170 -2.90 17.39 -0.24
CA PHE A 170 -2.89 16.06 -0.82
C PHE A 170 -1.86 15.98 -1.96
N VAL A 171 -0.96 15.01 -1.87
CA VAL A 171 0.01 14.71 -2.93
C VAL A 171 -0.30 13.34 -3.51
N TYR A 172 -0.52 13.30 -4.80
CA TYR A 172 -0.71 12.07 -5.56
C TYR A 172 0.49 11.81 -6.46
N THR A 173 1.08 10.63 -6.37
CA THR A 173 2.32 10.28 -7.10
C THR A 173 2.13 9.05 -7.98
N GLY A 174 0.99 8.96 -8.66
CA GLY A 174 0.60 7.82 -9.50
C GLY A 174 0.08 8.23 -10.87
N ILE A 175 -0.30 7.24 -11.65
CA ILE A 175 -0.93 7.45 -12.96
C ILE A 175 -2.23 8.22 -12.78
N CYS A 176 -2.31 9.40 -13.39
CA CYS A 176 -3.49 10.25 -13.35
C CYS A 176 -4.34 10.02 -14.59
N GLY A 177 -5.32 9.14 -14.49
CA GLY A 177 -6.37 8.97 -15.48
C GLY A 177 -7.58 9.87 -15.19
N THR A 178 -8.64 9.72 -15.98
CA THR A 178 -9.87 10.54 -15.84
C THR A 178 -10.49 10.43 -14.44
N GLY A 179 -10.56 9.23 -13.88
CA GLY A 179 -11.14 9.00 -12.55
C GLY A 179 -10.32 9.63 -11.43
N GLU A 180 -8.98 9.57 -11.51
CA GLU A 180 -8.05 10.20 -10.57
C GLU A 180 -8.16 11.72 -10.66
N TYR A 181 -8.15 12.26 -11.88
CA TYR A 181 -8.32 13.70 -12.12
C TYR A 181 -9.56 14.27 -11.45
N PHE A 182 -10.73 13.65 -11.67
CA PHE A 182 -11.98 14.15 -11.09
C PHE A 182 -12.01 14.03 -9.57
N PHE A 183 -11.41 13.01 -8.98
CA PHE A 183 -11.26 12.92 -7.52
C PHE A 183 -10.35 14.03 -6.97
N LEU A 184 -9.18 14.24 -7.59
CA LEU A 184 -8.24 15.29 -7.19
C LEU A 184 -8.85 16.69 -7.34
N ARG A 185 -9.61 16.89 -8.40
CA ARG A 185 -10.37 18.12 -8.61
C ARG A 185 -11.43 18.33 -7.54
N LEU A 186 -12.15 17.28 -7.14
CA LEU A 186 -13.09 17.35 -6.03
C LEU A 186 -12.40 17.79 -4.73
N LEU A 187 -11.25 17.22 -4.41
CA LEU A 187 -10.47 17.64 -3.24
C LEU A 187 -10.15 19.14 -3.30
N SER A 188 -9.73 19.64 -4.45
CA SER A 188 -9.46 21.09 -4.65
C SER A 188 -10.72 21.92 -4.47
N LEU A 189 -11.86 21.51 -5.00
CA LEU A 189 -13.16 22.17 -4.83
C LEU A 189 -13.66 22.12 -3.38
N CYS A 190 -13.20 21.18 -2.58
CA CYS A 190 -13.44 21.12 -1.14
C CYS A 190 -12.40 21.88 -0.32
N GLY A 191 -11.49 22.63 -0.94
CA GLY A 191 -10.54 23.48 -0.24
C GLY A 191 -9.22 22.80 0.14
N CYS A 192 -8.91 21.64 -0.43
CA CYS A 192 -7.60 20.97 -0.31
C CYS A 192 -6.62 21.54 -1.33
N ASP A 193 -5.39 21.81 -0.91
CA ASP A 193 -4.29 22.04 -1.85
C ASP A 193 -3.84 20.69 -2.42
N VAL A 194 -3.79 20.56 -3.75
CA VAL A 194 -3.53 19.31 -4.44
C VAL A 194 -2.32 19.43 -5.36
N TYR A 195 -1.39 18.47 -5.24
CA TYR A 195 -0.26 18.31 -6.15
C TYR A 195 -0.26 16.87 -6.69
N CYS A 196 -0.47 16.73 -7.99
CA CYS A 196 -0.40 15.46 -8.71
C CYS A 196 0.91 15.37 -9.47
N ILE A 197 1.65 14.30 -9.26
CA ILE A 197 2.84 13.95 -10.04
C ILE A 197 2.52 12.71 -10.86
N HIS A 198 2.24 12.92 -12.13
CA HIS A 198 2.04 11.87 -13.11
C HIS A 198 3.42 11.43 -13.63
N PRO A 199 3.81 10.16 -13.48
CA PRO A 199 5.17 9.72 -13.78
C PRO A 199 5.52 9.77 -15.27
N GLU A 200 4.54 9.70 -16.16
CA GLU A 200 4.71 9.77 -17.61
C GLU A 200 4.66 11.23 -18.11
N LYS A 201 5.18 11.48 -19.33
CA LYS A 201 5.16 12.82 -19.94
C LYS A 201 3.80 13.22 -20.49
N THR A 202 2.96 12.23 -20.81
CA THR A 202 1.69 12.43 -21.48
C THR A 202 0.53 12.01 -20.59
N LEU A 203 -0.43 12.90 -20.44
CA LEU A 203 -1.70 12.61 -19.76
C LEU A 203 -2.73 12.14 -20.77
N ASN A 204 -3.43 11.07 -20.45
CA ASN A 204 -4.57 10.57 -21.22
C ASN A 204 -5.88 11.30 -20.87
N ILE A 205 -5.79 12.60 -20.61
CA ILE A 205 -6.90 13.49 -20.31
C ILE A 205 -6.82 14.69 -21.27
N LYS A 206 -7.94 15.17 -21.75
CA LYS A 206 -7.97 16.32 -22.68
C LYS A 206 -7.33 17.55 -22.03
N SER A 207 -6.24 18.05 -22.64
CA SER A 207 -5.42 19.13 -22.08
C SER A 207 -6.14 20.45 -21.90
N ASP A 208 -7.12 20.75 -22.74
CA ASP A 208 -7.87 22.03 -22.69
C ASP A 208 -8.73 22.14 -21.42
N GLU A 209 -9.18 21.00 -20.87
CA GLU A 209 -9.96 20.97 -19.63
C GLU A 209 -9.06 21.08 -18.39
N ILE A 210 -7.84 20.52 -18.46
CA ILE A 210 -6.90 20.57 -17.35
C ILE A 210 -6.43 22.00 -17.12
N SER A 211 -6.03 22.71 -18.17
CA SER A 211 -5.49 24.07 -18.09
C SER A 211 -6.48 25.09 -17.51
N PHE A 212 -7.77 24.79 -17.55
CA PHE A 212 -8.81 25.63 -16.95
C PHE A 212 -8.90 25.46 -15.42
N HIS A 213 -8.46 24.31 -14.89
CA HIS A 213 -8.72 23.90 -13.50
C HIS A 213 -7.48 23.58 -12.71
N ALA A 214 -6.35 23.37 -13.37
CA ALA A 214 -5.09 23.02 -12.74
C ALA A 214 -3.93 23.74 -13.42
N GLN A 215 -2.89 24.04 -12.66
CA GLN A 215 -1.61 24.47 -13.22
C GLN A 215 -0.89 23.23 -13.74
N LEU A 216 -0.46 23.24 -15.00
CA LEU A 216 0.28 22.14 -15.62
C LEU A 216 1.77 22.44 -15.61
N ILE A 217 2.57 21.53 -15.04
CA ILE A 217 4.05 21.56 -15.05
C ILE A 217 4.53 20.38 -15.89
N LYS A 218 5.31 20.64 -16.94
CA LYS A 218 5.89 19.58 -17.79
C LYS A 218 7.36 19.40 -17.46
N ARG A 219 7.81 18.15 -17.31
CA ARG A 219 9.20 17.77 -17.10
C ARG A 219 9.69 16.84 -18.21
N GLU A 220 11.03 16.78 -18.37
CA GLU A 220 11.65 16.16 -19.54
C GLU A 220 11.78 14.62 -19.44
N GLN A 221 11.79 14.06 -18.26
CA GLN A 221 12.02 12.64 -18.04
C GLN A 221 10.76 11.92 -17.49
N GLU A 222 10.60 10.66 -17.83
CA GLU A 222 9.60 9.78 -17.23
C GLU A 222 10.20 9.08 -16.01
N PHE A 223 9.35 8.76 -15.05
CA PHE A 223 9.76 8.05 -13.85
C PHE A 223 9.22 6.62 -13.89
N HIS A 224 10.12 5.66 -13.89
CA HIS A 224 9.79 4.23 -13.90
C HIS A 224 10.18 3.52 -12.60
N GLY A 225 10.69 4.27 -11.63
CA GLY A 225 11.07 3.78 -10.31
C GLY A 225 9.90 3.69 -9.35
N LYS A 226 10.20 3.26 -8.13
CA LYS A 226 9.22 3.21 -7.04
C LYS A 226 9.37 4.42 -6.12
N ILE A 227 8.30 5.17 -5.94
CA ILE A 227 8.25 6.25 -4.96
C ILE A 227 8.01 5.63 -3.58
N PRO A 228 8.87 5.87 -2.56
CA PRO A 228 8.66 5.35 -1.22
C PRO A 228 7.29 5.76 -0.66
N ALA A 229 6.59 4.86 0.00
CA ALA A 229 5.31 5.19 0.63
C ALA A 229 5.48 6.28 1.71
N TYR A 230 4.49 7.15 1.82
CA TYR A 230 4.45 8.12 2.92
C TYR A 230 4.27 7.39 4.25
N ASN A 231 5.22 7.57 5.15
CA ASN A 231 5.19 6.96 6.48
C ASN A 231 5.54 8.00 7.55
N PRO A 232 4.54 8.66 8.12
CA PRO A 232 4.75 9.70 9.13
C PRO A 232 5.41 9.17 10.41
N GLU A 233 5.18 7.92 10.78
CA GLU A 233 5.78 7.30 11.96
C GLU A 233 7.28 7.06 11.78
N ALA A 234 7.69 6.57 10.62
CA ALA A 234 9.11 6.41 10.28
C ALA A 234 9.84 7.76 10.25
N ILE A 235 9.20 8.82 9.76
CA ILE A 235 9.73 10.18 9.78
C ILE A 235 9.92 10.65 11.23
N ALA A 236 8.92 10.45 12.09
CA ALA A 236 8.99 10.81 13.50
C ALA A 236 10.08 10.03 14.25
N ALA A 237 10.21 8.73 14.00
CA ALA A 237 11.22 7.87 14.62
C ALA A 237 12.66 8.27 14.23
N ARG A 238 12.91 8.55 12.95
CA ARG A 238 14.22 9.04 12.47
C ARG A 238 14.65 10.34 13.14
N ARG A 239 13.72 11.26 13.38
CA ARG A 239 14.01 12.51 14.08
C ARG A 239 14.34 12.34 15.53
N GLN A 240 13.61 11.50 16.23
CA GLN A 240 13.92 11.19 17.63
C GLN A 240 15.31 10.59 17.76
N SER A 241 15.72 9.74 16.85
CA SER A 241 17.08 9.18 16.83
C SER A 241 18.14 10.24 16.53
N GLN A 242 17.90 11.14 15.57
CA GLN A 242 18.81 12.25 15.27
C GLN A 242 18.94 13.22 16.45
N GLN A 243 17.84 13.62 17.07
CA GLN A 243 17.86 14.49 18.25
C GLN A 243 18.62 13.85 19.42
N ARG A 244 18.48 12.53 19.64
CA ARG A 244 19.26 11.80 20.65
C ARG A 244 20.75 11.78 20.32
N GLN A 245 21.11 11.58 19.06
CA GLN A 245 22.52 11.64 18.62
C GLN A 245 23.12 13.02 18.75
N GLU A 246 22.38 14.09 18.43
CA GLU A 246 22.82 15.47 18.61
C GLU A 246 22.92 15.86 20.10
N ALA A 247 22.04 15.36 20.96
CA ALA A 247 22.13 15.59 22.40
C ALA A 247 23.37 14.88 22.98
N VAL A 248 23.63 13.63 22.59
CA VAL A 248 24.81 12.86 23.00
C VAL A 248 26.10 13.53 22.48
N SER A 249 26.10 14.09 21.27
CA SER A 249 27.29 14.76 20.71
C SER A 249 27.59 16.11 21.36
N LYS A 250 26.62 16.75 22.03
CA LYS A 250 26.82 18.00 22.78
C LYS A 250 27.32 17.81 24.22
N GLU A 251 27.20 16.60 24.76
CA GLU A 251 27.61 16.29 26.16
C GLU A 251 29.00 15.67 26.32
N VAL A 252 29.76 15.44 25.23
CA VAL A 252 31.11 14.85 25.34
C VAL A 252 32.19 15.93 25.25
N PRO A 253 32.96 16.17 26.38
CA PRO A 253 34.17 16.98 26.28
C PRO A 253 35.23 16.24 25.46
N ARG A 254 35.92 16.96 24.58
CA ARG A 254 37.02 16.45 23.77
C ARG A 254 38.10 15.83 24.65
N GLN A 255 38.18 14.51 24.69
CA GLN A 255 39.39 13.80 25.06
C GLN A 255 39.63 12.58 24.17
N ARG A 256 40.77 12.69 23.47
CA ARG A 256 41.66 11.66 22.91
C ARG A 256 41.08 10.49 22.09
N GLN A 257 41.44 10.54 20.81
CA GLN A 257 41.55 9.40 19.91
C GLN A 257 42.30 8.22 20.57
N GLN A 258 41.62 7.08 20.62
CA GLN A 258 42.28 5.77 20.52
C GLN A 258 41.31 4.88 19.73
N THR A 259 41.89 4.32 18.69
CA THR A 259 41.27 3.35 17.78
C THR A 259 40.82 2.10 18.55
N ALA A 260 39.54 1.76 18.43
CA ALA A 260 39.04 0.45 18.82
C ALA A 260 38.00 -0.01 17.81
N ASP A 261 38.24 -1.19 17.35
CA ASP A 261 37.52 -2.06 16.45
C ASP A 261 36.01 -2.07 16.63
N VAL A 262 35.27 -1.93 15.53
CA VAL A 262 33.79 -1.93 15.56
C VAL A 262 33.31 -3.36 15.64
N GLY A 263 33.11 -3.85 16.86
CA GLY A 263 32.39 -5.09 17.13
C GLY A 263 30.89 -4.90 16.93
N GLU A 264 30.34 -5.70 16.08
CA GLU A 264 28.91 -5.87 15.80
C GLU A 264 28.13 -6.19 17.08
N VAL A 265 27.23 -5.30 17.51
CA VAL A 265 26.39 -5.52 18.70
C VAL A 265 25.22 -6.41 18.30
N THR A 266 25.44 -7.71 18.33
CA THR A 266 24.36 -8.69 18.37
C THR A 266 23.84 -8.81 19.80
N ARG A 267 22.57 -8.45 20.03
CA ARG A 267 21.89 -8.82 21.27
C ARG A 267 21.76 -10.34 21.33
N PRO A 268 22.13 -11.00 22.41
CA PRO A 268 21.98 -12.44 22.51
C PRO A 268 20.51 -12.81 22.60
N VAL A 269 20.03 -13.50 21.59
CA VAL A 269 18.80 -14.28 21.65
C VAL A 269 19.10 -15.50 22.52
N PRO A 270 18.29 -15.88 23.51
CA PRO A 270 18.50 -17.10 24.26
C PRO A 270 18.48 -18.29 23.29
N ALA A 271 19.56 -19.01 23.24
CA ALA A 271 19.68 -20.24 22.47
C ALA A 271 18.74 -21.31 23.09
N ALA A 272 17.52 -21.39 22.62
CA ALA A 272 16.77 -22.63 22.69
C ALA A 272 17.30 -23.50 21.54
N MET A 273 18.23 -24.43 21.88
CA MET A 273 18.62 -25.52 20.99
C MET A 273 17.37 -26.38 20.70
N GLY A 274 16.54 -25.95 19.73
CA GLY A 274 15.60 -26.82 19.06
C GLY A 274 16.38 -27.73 18.11
N LYS A 275 16.12 -29.02 18.16
CA LYS A 275 16.63 -29.99 17.21
C LYS A 275 16.38 -29.48 15.79
N GLY A 276 17.43 -29.47 14.96
CA GLY A 276 17.41 -28.91 13.61
C GLY A 276 16.18 -29.28 12.81
N ILE A 277 15.62 -28.26 12.18
CA ILE A 277 14.40 -28.36 11.36
C ILE A 277 14.75 -29.12 10.09
N ASN A 278 14.25 -30.34 9.95
CA ASN A 278 14.48 -31.14 8.76
C ASN A 278 13.45 -30.73 7.68
N LEU A 279 13.77 -29.71 6.89
CA LEU A 279 12.99 -29.30 5.71
C LEU A 279 13.28 -30.18 4.48
N ALA A 280 14.30 -31.01 4.55
CA ALA A 280 14.68 -31.84 3.44
C ALA A 280 13.89 -33.15 3.45
N ARG A 281 12.75 -33.19 2.74
CA ARG A 281 12.42 -34.44 2.07
C ARG A 281 13.25 -34.50 0.78
N PRO A 282 13.71 -35.69 0.39
CA PRO A 282 14.23 -35.89 -0.97
C PRO A 282 13.15 -35.38 -1.94
N ALA A 283 13.53 -34.48 -2.82
CA ALA A 283 12.65 -33.99 -3.88
C ALA A 283 11.97 -35.19 -4.54
N GLY A 284 10.66 -35.13 -4.73
CA GLY A 284 9.92 -36.20 -5.38
C GLY A 284 10.56 -36.54 -6.71
N THR A 285 10.66 -37.81 -7.02
CA THR A 285 11.26 -38.29 -8.26
C THR A 285 10.35 -38.11 -9.47
N ARG A 286 9.06 -37.80 -9.23
CA ARG A 286 8.06 -37.58 -10.28
C ARG A 286 7.32 -36.26 -10.09
N GLU A 287 6.76 -35.73 -11.17
CA GLU A 287 5.79 -34.64 -11.11
C GLU A 287 4.49 -35.12 -10.45
N LEU A 288 3.92 -34.27 -9.63
CA LEU A 288 2.63 -34.46 -8.97
C LEU A 288 1.51 -33.97 -9.89
N SER A 289 0.33 -34.57 -9.74
CA SER A 289 -0.87 -34.05 -10.39
C SER A 289 -1.33 -32.76 -9.71
N TYR A 290 -2.21 -31.99 -10.38
CA TYR A 290 -2.78 -30.77 -9.77
C TYR A 290 -3.59 -31.07 -8.52
N GLU A 291 -4.27 -32.24 -8.45
CA GLU A 291 -5.00 -32.71 -7.27
C GLU A 291 -4.05 -33.00 -6.12
N GLU A 292 -2.90 -33.64 -6.39
CA GLU A 292 -1.87 -33.90 -5.38
C GLU A 292 -1.26 -32.59 -4.85
N LEU A 293 -1.02 -31.62 -5.75
CA LEU A 293 -0.54 -30.28 -5.38
C LEU A 293 -1.57 -29.50 -4.58
N ALA A 294 -2.86 -29.57 -4.97
CA ALA A 294 -3.96 -28.97 -4.23
C ALA A 294 -4.09 -29.54 -2.81
N GLY A 295 -3.82 -30.84 -2.63
CA GLY A 295 -3.74 -31.48 -1.30
C GLY A 295 -2.69 -30.86 -0.36
N MET A 296 -1.71 -30.13 -0.87
CA MET A 296 -0.73 -29.38 -0.07
C MET A 296 -1.29 -28.06 0.51
N ALA A 297 -2.46 -27.66 0.08
CA ALA A 297 -3.16 -26.49 0.60
C ALA A 297 -3.37 -26.52 2.11
N SER A 298 -3.53 -27.72 2.69
CA SER A 298 -3.62 -27.91 4.16
C SER A 298 -2.41 -27.40 4.95
N SER A 299 -1.28 -27.10 4.27
CA SER A 299 -0.06 -26.53 4.87
C SER A 299 0.12 -25.06 4.54
N VAL A 300 -0.87 -24.45 3.88
CA VAL A 300 -0.98 -23.00 3.72
C VAL A 300 -2.05 -22.50 4.69
N VAL A 301 -1.76 -21.44 5.39
CA VAL A 301 -2.62 -20.91 6.45
C VAL A 301 -3.08 -19.50 6.12
N MET A 302 -4.21 -19.09 6.66
CA MET A 302 -4.62 -17.71 6.68
C MET A 302 -4.12 -17.04 7.97
N ILE A 303 -3.53 -15.86 7.83
CA ILE A 303 -3.05 -15.05 8.96
C ILE A 303 -3.96 -13.82 9.04
N VAL A 304 -4.60 -13.64 10.19
CA VAL A 304 -5.32 -12.39 10.52
C VAL A 304 -4.48 -11.62 11.52
N VAL A 305 -4.32 -10.34 11.28
CA VAL A 305 -3.37 -9.47 11.98
C VAL A 305 -4.12 -8.47 12.86
N TYR A 306 -3.71 -8.36 14.13
CA TYR A 306 -4.37 -7.53 15.13
C TYR A 306 -3.49 -6.35 15.57
N ASN A 307 -4.13 -5.19 15.79
CA ASN A 307 -3.52 -4.00 16.35
C ASN A 307 -3.46 -4.01 17.89
N GLU A 308 -2.91 -2.95 18.50
CA GLU A 308 -2.84 -2.78 19.96
C GLU A 308 -4.22 -2.82 20.66
N LYS A 309 -5.28 -2.46 19.95
CA LYS A 309 -6.66 -2.50 20.44
C LYS A 309 -7.30 -3.87 20.33
N LYS A 310 -6.56 -4.88 19.87
CA LYS A 310 -7.05 -6.23 19.56
C LYS A 310 -8.11 -6.26 18.45
N GLU A 311 -8.08 -5.30 17.54
CA GLU A 311 -8.95 -5.25 16.36
C GLU A 311 -8.20 -5.85 15.16
N PRO A 312 -8.85 -6.71 14.34
CA PRO A 312 -8.26 -7.20 13.11
C PRO A 312 -8.19 -6.05 12.10
N TYR A 313 -7.03 -5.87 11.42
CA TYR A 313 -6.87 -4.78 10.46
C TYR A 313 -6.27 -5.21 9.12
N ALA A 314 -5.70 -6.41 9.04
CA ALA A 314 -5.17 -6.97 7.80
C ALA A 314 -5.25 -8.49 7.83
N SER A 315 -5.17 -9.10 6.64
CA SER A 315 -5.03 -10.53 6.49
C SER A 315 -4.09 -10.87 5.34
N GLY A 316 -3.53 -12.07 5.39
CA GLY A 316 -2.65 -12.61 4.38
C GLY A 316 -2.56 -14.11 4.50
N SER A 317 -1.63 -14.70 3.78
CA SER A 317 -1.34 -16.13 3.81
C SER A 317 -0.01 -16.41 4.51
N GLY A 318 0.21 -17.67 4.87
CA GLY A 318 1.47 -18.16 5.39
C GLY A 318 1.71 -19.62 5.02
N VAL A 319 2.94 -20.04 4.98
CA VAL A 319 3.35 -21.40 4.63
C VAL A 319 3.96 -22.09 5.84
N LEU A 320 3.39 -23.22 6.22
CA LEU A 320 3.95 -24.05 7.27
C LEU A 320 5.25 -24.69 6.80
N ILE A 321 6.35 -24.40 7.49
CA ILE A 321 7.69 -24.89 7.12
C ILE A 321 8.18 -26.05 7.99
N ASN A 322 7.51 -26.29 9.12
CA ASN A 322 7.77 -27.47 9.97
C ASN A 322 6.59 -27.77 10.90
N ASN A 323 6.67 -28.90 11.62
CA ASN A 323 5.63 -29.32 12.56
C ASN A 323 5.72 -28.60 13.93
N GLU A 324 6.75 -27.80 14.17
CA GLU A 324 6.91 -27.03 15.42
C GLU A 324 6.12 -25.72 15.39
N GLY A 325 5.32 -25.49 14.34
CA GLY A 325 4.45 -24.33 14.19
C GLY A 325 5.12 -23.09 13.58
N TYR A 326 6.27 -23.23 12.92
CA TYR A 326 6.87 -22.10 12.20
C TYR A 326 6.18 -21.87 10.88
N ILE A 327 5.77 -20.63 10.64
CA ILE A 327 5.03 -20.19 9.46
C ILE A 327 5.78 -19.06 8.80
N LEU A 328 6.12 -19.26 7.53
CA LEU A 328 6.77 -18.26 6.67
C LEU A 328 5.71 -17.44 5.96
N THR A 329 5.86 -16.12 5.96
CA THR A 329 4.95 -15.16 5.32
C THR A 329 5.71 -13.93 4.83
N ASN A 330 5.03 -12.94 4.26
CA ASN A 330 5.64 -11.65 3.94
C ASN A 330 5.72 -10.74 5.18
N PHE A 331 6.75 -9.88 5.21
CA PHE A 331 6.90 -8.89 6.26
C PHE A 331 5.76 -7.86 6.24
N HIS A 332 5.34 -7.41 5.05
CA HIS A 332 4.23 -6.44 4.94
C HIS A 332 2.92 -6.97 5.52
N VAL A 333 2.69 -8.30 5.52
CA VAL A 333 1.49 -8.93 6.14
C VAL A 333 1.52 -8.75 7.66
N VAL A 334 2.68 -8.88 8.30
CA VAL A 334 2.82 -8.87 9.77
C VAL A 334 3.27 -7.53 10.34
N ARG A 335 3.58 -6.55 9.50
CA ARG A 335 4.11 -5.26 9.90
C ARG A 335 3.11 -4.48 10.75
N GLY A 336 3.55 -4.05 11.94
CA GLY A 336 2.72 -3.26 12.87
C GLY A 336 1.75 -4.09 13.69
N ALA A 337 1.78 -5.41 13.56
CA ALA A 337 0.95 -6.30 14.35
C ALA A 337 1.43 -6.42 15.80
N THR A 338 0.49 -6.56 16.72
CA THR A 338 0.74 -6.93 18.10
C THR A 338 0.37 -8.38 18.39
N ALA A 339 -0.48 -8.98 17.56
CA ALA A 339 -0.87 -10.37 17.64
C ALA A 339 -1.31 -10.90 16.27
N PHE A 340 -1.26 -12.21 16.12
CA PHE A 340 -1.66 -12.95 14.93
C PHE A 340 -2.67 -14.03 15.31
N ALA A 341 -3.71 -14.21 14.50
CA ALA A 341 -4.56 -15.38 14.51
C ALA A 341 -4.27 -16.19 13.25
N VAL A 342 -3.74 -17.37 13.41
CA VAL A 342 -3.46 -18.31 12.34
C VAL A 342 -4.63 -19.28 12.22
N ARG A 343 -5.26 -19.31 11.06
CA ARG A 343 -6.39 -20.19 10.77
C ARG A 343 -5.98 -21.25 9.77
N LEU A 344 -6.31 -22.50 10.09
CA LEU A 344 -6.18 -23.64 9.20
C LEU A 344 -7.55 -23.98 8.63
N GLU A 345 -7.63 -24.43 7.38
CA GLU A 345 -8.88 -24.65 6.65
C GLU A 345 -9.86 -25.59 7.36
N GLU A 346 -9.35 -26.62 8.02
CA GLU A 346 -10.17 -27.65 8.68
C GLU A 346 -10.31 -27.43 10.19
N GLU A 347 -9.77 -26.34 10.75
CA GLU A 347 -9.87 -26.03 12.18
C GLU A 347 -10.87 -24.88 12.38
N GLU A 348 -11.84 -25.06 13.28
CA GLU A 348 -12.83 -24.03 13.59
C GLU A 348 -12.20 -22.87 14.36
N GLU A 349 -11.30 -23.17 15.32
CA GLU A 349 -10.69 -22.19 16.19
C GLU A 349 -9.32 -21.72 15.65
N PRO A 350 -9.06 -20.41 15.60
CA PRO A 350 -7.77 -19.86 15.21
C PRO A 350 -6.73 -20.07 16.33
N ARG A 351 -5.48 -20.26 15.93
CA ARG A 351 -4.34 -20.30 16.86
C ARG A 351 -3.78 -18.92 17.03
N PHE A 352 -3.86 -18.37 18.22
CA PHE A 352 -3.33 -17.03 18.52
C PHE A 352 -1.87 -17.09 18.93
N THR A 353 -1.08 -16.12 18.46
CA THR A 353 0.30 -15.93 18.86
C THR A 353 0.73 -14.46 18.77
N THR A 354 1.77 -14.12 19.54
CA THR A 354 2.50 -12.84 19.43
C THR A 354 3.95 -13.07 19.01
N GLU A 355 4.32 -14.32 18.70
CA GLU A 355 5.69 -14.71 18.39
C GLU A 355 6.06 -14.39 16.95
N LEU A 356 6.64 -13.20 16.72
CA LEU A 356 7.37 -12.84 15.51
C LEU A 356 8.85 -13.23 15.71
N ILE A 357 9.28 -14.34 15.14
CA ILE A 357 10.59 -14.95 15.40
C ILE A 357 11.71 -14.23 14.64
N LYS A 358 11.46 -13.93 13.37
CA LYS A 358 12.42 -13.27 12.49
C LYS A 358 11.70 -12.51 11.39
N TYR A 359 12.26 -11.40 10.97
CA TYR A 359 11.76 -10.67 9.79
C TYR A 359 12.90 -9.98 9.04
N HIS A 360 12.67 -9.70 7.76
CA HIS A 360 13.59 -8.99 6.89
C HIS A 360 12.77 -8.06 5.98
N PRO A 361 12.73 -6.75 6.30
CA PRO A 361 11.89 -5.80 5.57
C PRO A 361 12.24 -5.67 4.08
N GLU A 362 13.55 -5.69 3.75
CA GLU A 362 14.02 -5.54 2.37
C GLU A 362 13.66 -6.75 1.49
N ASN A 363 13.73 -7.97 2.06
CA ASN A 363 13.32 -9.19 1.36
C ASN A 363 11.82 -9.45 1.45
N ASP A 364 11.09 -8.59 2.19
CA ASP A 364 9.66 -8.75 2.48
C ASP A 364 9.31 -10.14 3.04
N LEU A 365 10.09 -10.63 4.00
CA LEU A 365 9.91 -11.94 4.63
C LEU A 365 9.75 -11.84 6.14
N ALA A 366 8.92 -12.70 6.71
CA ALA A 366 8.73 -12.85 8.14
C ALA A 366 8.47 -14.31 8.51
N LEU A 367 8.89 -14.67 9.72
CA LEU A 367 8.68 -15.96 10.34
C LEU A 367 7.95 -15.78 11.67
N ILE A 368 6.73 -16.29 11.76
CA ILE A 368 5.97 -16.33 13.00
C ILE A 368 5.93 -17.76 13.52
N ARG A 369 5.55 -17.91 14.80
CA ARG A 369 5.41 -19.22 15.42
C ARG A 369 4.09 -19.30 16.18
N VAL A 370 3.41 -20.43 16.01
CA VAL A 370 2.26 -20.84 16.82
C VAL A 370 2.56 -22.16 17.52
N GLU A 371 1.61 -22.66 18.29
CA GLU A 371 1.70 -24.03 18.83
C GLU A 371 1.91 -25.06 17.71
N PRO A 372 2.57 -26.20 18.00
CA PRO A 372 2.89 -27.23 17.01
C PRO A 372 1.67 -27.63 16.17
N ILE A 373 1.88 -27.69 14.85
CA ILE A 373 0.84 -28.05 13.87
C ILE A 373 1.17 -29.44 13.32
N ASN A 374 0.29 -30.39 13.52
CA ASN A 374 0.46 -31.73 12.96
C ASN A 374 -0.03 -31.82 11.50
N ARG A 375 0.66 -31.10 10.62
CA ARG A 375 0.43 -31.09 9.15
C ARG A 375 1.76 -31.36 8.45
N ARG A 376 1.68 -31.82 7.21
CA ARG A 376 2.88 -32.07 6.40
C ARG A 376 3.45 -30.76 5.89
N PRO A 377 4.66 -30.31 6.33
CA PRO A 377 5.21 -29.06 5.85
C PRO A 377 5.53 -29.11 4.35
N ILE A 378 5.49 -27.95 3.70
CA ILE A 378 5.89 -27.83 2.29
C ILE A 378 7.42 -27.78 2.23
N PRO A 379 8.09 -28.71 1.49
CA PRO A 379 9.54 -28.72 1.39
C PRO A 379 10.05 -27.55 0.56
N LEU A 380 11.11 -26.89 1.02
CA LEU A 380 11.78 -25.84 0.25
C LEU A 380 12.56 -26.45 -0.91
N CYS A 381 12.46 -25.87 -2.09
CA CYS A 381 13.28 -26.26 -3.24
C CYS A 381 14.77 -26.13 -2.92
N SER A 382 15.55 -27.16 -3.19
CA SER A 382 16.96 -27.19 -2.82
C SER A 382 17.93 -27.16 -3.99
N ASN A 383 17.65 -27.89 -5.08
CA ASN A 383 18.63 -28.15 -6.12
C ASN A 383 18.09 -28.10 -7.55
N ARG A 384 16.85 -27.64 -7.76
CA ARG A 384 16.27 -27.57 -9.11
C ARG A 384 16.50 -26.20 -9.73
N LYS A 385 17.12 -26.20 -10.90
CA LYS A 385 17.23 -24.98 -11.71
C LYS A 385 15.85 -24.61 -12.25
N LEU A 386 15.34 -23.46 -11.86
CA LEU A 386 14.09 -22.92 -12.37
C LEU A 386 14.31 -22.30 -13.77
N VAL A 387 13.35 -22.48 -14.67
CA VAL A 387 13.41 -21.94 -16.03
C VAL A 387 12.08 -21.30 -16.43
N ARG A 388 12.13 -20.35 -17.35
CA ARG A 388 10.93 -19.74 -17.95
C ARG A 388 10.09 -20.80 -18.65
N GLY A 389 8.76 -20.66 -18.58
CA GLY A 389 7.82 -21.63 -19.14
C GLY A 389 7.55 -22.85 -18.25
N GLN A 390 8.30 -23.02 -17.14
CA GLN A 390 8.05 -24.07 -16.17
C GLN A 390 6.70 -23.86 -15.49
N LYS A 391 5.90 -24.92 -15.41
CA LYS A 391 4.60 -24.89 -14.72
C LYS A 391 4.77 -24.68 -13.22
N VAL A 392 3.87 -23.91 -12.62
CA VAL A 392 3.81 -23.61 -11.21
C VAL A 392 2.38 -23.60 -10.71
N VAL A 393 2.23 -23.81 -9.41
CA VAL A 393 0.95 -23.69 -8.70
C VAL A 393 1.11 -22.70 -7.56
N ALA A 394 0.21 -21.71 -7.49
CA ALA A 394 0.12 -20.78 -6.39
C ALA A 394 -1.01 -21.19 -5.45
N ILE A 395 -0.75 -21.16 -4.14
CA ILE A 395 -1.72 -21.48 -3.09
C ILE A 395 -1.72 -20.34 -2.07
N GLY A 396 -2.90 -19.79 -1.79
CA GLY A 396 -3.06 -18.71 -0.82
C GLY A 396 -4.52 -18.57 -0.39
N SER A 397 -4.79 -17.63 0.50
CA SER A 397 -6.14 -17.39 1.06
C SER A 397 -6.66 -15.99 0.66
N PRO A 398 -6.90 -15.75 -0.64
CA PRO A 398 -7.36 -14.46 -1.12
C PRO A 398 -8.73 -14.11 -0.54
N LEU A 399 -8.92 -12.84 -0.15
CA LEU A 399 -10.21 -12.28 0.30
C LEU A 399 -10.87 -13.07 1.44
N GLY A 400 -10.10 -13.80 2.25
CA GLY A 400 -10.63 -14.66 3.29
C GLY A 400 -11.19 -16.03 2.79
N LEU A 401 -11.07 -16.30 1.48
CA LEU A 401 -11.35 -17.62 0.91
C LEU A 401 -10.14 -18.50 1.17
N PHE A 402 -10.34 -19.56 1.97
CA PHE A 402 -9.26 -20.49 2.29
C PHE A 402 -8.69 -21.16 1.04
N ASN A 403 -7.34 -21.20 0.97
CA ASN A 403 -6.57 -22.10 0.14
C ASN A 403 -6.97 -22.19 -1.33
N THR A 404 -7.21 -21.03 -1.93
CA THR A 404 -7.41 -20.94 -3.38
C THR A 404 -6.16 -21.42 -4.10
N VAL A 405 -6.33 -22.38 -5.01
CA VAL A 405 -5.28 -22.97 -5.83
C VAL A 405 -5.41 -22.45 -7.25
N SER A 406 -4.32 -21.95 -7.82
CA SER A 406 -4.26 -21.48 -9.20
C SER A 406 -3.00 -21.98 -9.88
N ASP A 407 -3.04 -22.25 -11.19
CA ASP A 407 -1.92 -22.71 -11.98
C ASP A 407 -1.44 -21.67 -13.01
N GLY A 408 -0.19 -21.79 -13.40
CA GLY A 408 0.43 -20.93 -14.40
C GLY A 408 1.84 -21.38 -14.74
N ILE A 409 2.65 -20.43 -15.21
CA ILE A 409 4.05 -20.69 -15.58
C ILE A 409 4.98 -19.61 -14.97
N ILE A 410 6.25 -19.94 -14.84
CA ILE A 410 7.30 -18.92 -14.62
C ILE A 410 7.43 -18.08 -15.89
N ALA A 411 7.03 -16.82 -15.80
CA ALA A 411 7.13 -15.85 -16.89
C ALA A 411 8.55 -15.25 -16.99
N GLY A 412 9.25 -15.14 -15.86
CA GLY A 412 10.59 -14.58 -15.85
C GLY A 412 11.21 -14.54 -14.46
N PHE A 413 12.44 -14.05 -14.42
CA PHE A 413 13.16 -13.76 -13.19
C PHE A 413 13.46 -12.28 -13.16
N ARG A 414 13.30 -11.65 -12.00
CA ARG A 414 13.50 -10.23 -11.78
C ARG A 414 14.41 -10.02 -10.60
N LYS A 415 15.13 -8.94 -10.59
CA LYS A 415 15.84 -8.44 -9.43
C LYS A 415 15.25 -7.08 -9.09
N ILE A 416 14.59 -6.97 -7.96
CA ILE A 416 13.91 -5.74 -7.51
C ILE A 416 14.53 -5.36 -6.18
N GLU A 417 15.15 -4.18 -6.10
CA GLU A 417 15.82 -3.68 -4.88
C GLU A 417 16.76 -4.73 -4.25
N GLU A 418 17.59 -5.39 -5.07
CA GLU A 418 18.51 -6.46 -4.69
C GLU A 418 17.83 -7.80 -4.32
N VAL A 419 16.50 -7.88 -4.28
CA VAL A 419 15.77 -9.13 -4.00
C VAL A 419 15.50 -9.89 -5.30
N SER A 420 15.86 -11.17 -5.32
CA SER A 420 15.55 -12.06 -6.43
C SER A 420 14.09 -12.47 -6.38
N MET A 421 13.38 -12.26 -7.49
CA MET A 421 11.95 -12.51 -7.63
C MET A 421 11.65 -13.43 -8.80
N ILE A 422 10.68 -14.30 -8.62
CA ILE A 422 10.06 -15.09 -9.69
C ILE A 422 8.81 -14.35 -10.16
N GLN A 423 8.78 -13.97 -11.45
CA GLN A 423 7.56 -13.51 -12.10
C GLN A 423 6.79 -14.72 -12.62
N PHE A 424 5.50 -14.81 -12.33
CA PHE A 424 4.66 -15.95 -12.73
C PHE A 424 3.26 -15.50 -13.17
N THR A 425 2.54 -16.38 -13.86
CA THR A 425 1.23 -16.08 -14.48
C THR A 425 0.03 -16.67 -13.74
N ALA A 426 0.23 -17.54 -12.75
CA ALA A 426 -0.88 -18.08 -11.96
C ALA A 426 -1.67 -16.93 -11.31
N PRO A 427 -3.00 -16.85 -11.48
CA PRO A 427 -3.80 -15.78 -10.89
C PRO A 427 -3.66 -15.71 -9.38
N THR A 428 -3.42 -14.51 -8.85
CA THR A 428 -3.41 -14.20 -7.42
C THR A 428 -4.19 -12.91 -7.16
N SER A 429 -4.62 -12.70 -5.92
CA SER A 429 -5.33 -11.50 -5.52
C SER A 429 -4.95 -11.09 -4.09
N HIS A 430 -5.50 -9.97 -3.58
CA HIS A 430 -5.29 -9.51 -2.22
C HIS A 430 -5.58 -10.63 -1.20
N GLY A 431 -4.65 -10.84 -0.27
CA GLY A 431 -4.67 -11.94 0.69
C GLY A 431 -3.87 -13.16 0.26
N SER A 432 -3.45 -13.29 -1.01
CA SER A 432 -2.51 -14.31 -1.47
C SER A 432 -1.07 -14.03 -1.01
N SER A 433 -0.74 -12.80 -0.59
CA SER A 433 0.58 -12.44 -0.03
C SER A 433 0.94 -13.34 1.14
N GLY A 434 2.15 -13.89 1.14
CA GLY A 434 2.64 -14.88 2.10
C GLY A 434 2.30 -16.32 1.72
N GLY A 435 1.52 -16.55 0.66
CA GLY A 435 1.17 -17.86 0.15
C GLY A 435 2.33 -18.57 -0.59
N ALA A 436 2.12 -19.84 -0.89
CA ALA A 436 3.11 -20.69 -1.54
C ALA A 436 3.09 -20.58 -3.07
N LEU A 437 4.26 -20.47 -3.69
CA LEU A 437 4.47 -20.79 -5.09
C LEU A 437 5.23 -22.11 -5.18
N LEU A 438 4.61 -23.12 -5.81
CA LEU A 438 5.13 -24.48 -5.90
C LEU A 438 5.54 -24.82 -7.34
N ASN A 439 6.57 -25.68 -7.48
CA ASN A 439 6.82 -26.39 -8.72
C ASN A 439 5.95 -27.68 -8.78
N LEU A 440 5.98 -28.39 -9.91
CA LEU A 440 5.23 -29.64 -10.07
C LEU A 440 5.75 -30.81 -9.21
N TYR A 441 6.86 -30.64 -8.53
CA TYR A 441 7.38 -31.64 -7.57
C TYR A 441 6.89 -31.40 -6.14
N GLY A 442 6.03 -30.39 -5.94
CA GLY A 442 5.52 -30.00 -4.63
C GLY A 442 6.56 -29.30 -3.76
N GLU A 443 7.57 -28.70 -4.36
CA GLU A 443 8.58 -27.93 -3.64
C GLU A 443 8.22 -26.45 -3.65
N LEU A 444 8.40 -25.77 -2.51
CA LEU A 444 8.25 -24.32 -2.38
C LEU A 444 9.40 -23.63 -3.13
N ILE A 445 9.06 -22.96 -4.22
CA ILE A 445 10.00 -22.20 -5.04
C ILE A 445 9.95 -20.69 -4.77
N GLY A 446 8.92 -20.22 -4.05
CA GLY A 446 8.82 -18.81 -3.67
C GLY A 446 7.66 -18.55 -2.74
N ILE A 447 7.71 -17.39 -2.07
CA ILE A 447 6.59 -16.82 -1.31
C ILE A 447 5.94 -15.75 -2.16
N VAL A 448 4.64 -15.94 -2.44
CA VAL A 448 3.83 -14.98 -3.21
C VAL A 448 3.83 -13.65 -2.48
N THR A 449 4.20 -12.58 -3.18
CA THR A 449 4.15 -11.21 -2.69
C THR A 449 3.22 -10.37 -3.57
N ALA A 450 3.39 -9.06 -3.65
CA ALA A 450 2.49 -8.22 -4.44
C ALA A 450 2.47 -8.61 -5.94
N GLY A 451 1.28 -8.58 -6.56
CA GLY A 451 1.14 -8.45 -8.01
C GLY A 451 1.33 -7.00 -8.43
N PHE A 452 1.60 -6.75 -9.70
CA PHE A 452 1.44 -5.43 -10.29
C PHE A 452 -0.06 -5.20 -10.54
N ASP A 453 -0.66 -4.24 -9.84
CA ASP A 453 -2.09 -3.94 -9.96
C ASP A 453 -2.50 -3.53 -11.39
N ASP A 454 -1.56 -3.09 -12.23
CA ASP A 454 -1.78 -2.65 -13.61
C ASP A 454 -1.49 -3.72 -14.68
N GLY A 455 -1.07 -4.93 -14.30
CA GLY A 455 -0.72 -6.00 -15.24
C GLY A 455 -1.57 -7.25 -15.06
N GLN A 456 -2.40 -7.62 -16.04
CA GLN A 456 -3.07 -8.91 -16.00
C GLN A 456 -2.02 -10.03 -15.94
N ASN A 457 -2.08 -10.87 -14.87
CA ASN A 457 -1.20 -12.03 -14.68
C ASN A 457 0.31 -11.70 -14.51
N LEU A 458 0.64 -10.55 -13.94
CA LEU A 458 2.01 -10.19 -13.58
C LEU A 458 2.20 -10.30 -12.06
N ASN A 459 2.35 -11.54 -11.58
CA ASN A 459 2.51 -11.83 -10.17
C ASN A 459 3.98 -12.08 -9.83
N LEU A 460 4.38 -11.75 -8.60
CA LEU A 460 5.73 -11.90 -8.11
C LEU A 460 5.77 -12.80 -6.87
N ALA A 461 6.86 -13.54 -6.74
CA ALA A 461 7.19 -14.29 -5.53
C ALA A 461 8.67 -14.09 -5.18
N VAL A 462 8.98 -13.94 -3.89
CA VAL A 462 10.36 -13.95 -3.40
C VAL A 462 10.93 -15.34 -3.65
N ASP A 463 12.07 -15.45 -4.31
CA ASP A 463 12.61 -16.72 -4.79
C ASP A 463 13.16 -17.63 -3.67
N TYR A 464 13.28 -18.92 -3.94
CA TYR A 464 13.71 -19.93 -2.96
C TYR A 464 15.15 -19.75 -2.47
N GLU A 465 16.04 -19.12 -3.24
CA GLU A 465 17.41 -18.83 -2.80
C GLU A 465 17.42 -17.77 -1.71
N THR A 466 16.61 -16.72 -1.88
CA THR A 466 16.35 -15.70 -0.87
C THR A 466 15.71 -16.32 0.37
N LEU A 467 14.70 -17.21 0.18
CA LEU A 467 14.06 -17.93 1.30
C LEU A 467 15.09 -18.77 2.08
N ARG A 468 15.98 -19.48 1.38
CA ARG A 468 17.03 -20.29 2.01
C ARG A 468 17.99 -19.42 2.82
N GLY A 469 18.39 -18.27 2.27
CA GLY A 469 19.22 -17.31 3.00
C GLY A 469 18.53 -16.80 4.26
N PHE A 470 17.23 -16.44 4.15
CA PHE A 470 16.44 -15.97 5.26
C PHE A 470 16.24 -17.04 6.34
N LEU A 471 16.00 -18.28 5.96
CA LEU A 471 15.77 -19.40 6.88
C LEU A 471 17.05 -20.04 7.43
N ARG A 472 18.23 -19.52 7.08
CA ARG A 472 19.51 -20.04 7.63
C ARG A 472 19.49 -20.00 9.15
N GLY A 473 19.82 -21.15 9.79
CA GLY A 473 19.72 -21.36 11.23
C GLY A 473 18.38 -21.94 11.70
N PHE A 474 17.37 -21.98 10.83
CA PHE A 474 16.09 -22.66 11.04
C PHE A 474 15.95 -23.91 10.16
N ILE A 475 16.83 -24.05 9.18
CA ILE A 475 16.93 -25.16 8.23
C ILE A 475 18.33 -25.75 8.36
N ASN A 476 18.46 -27.08 8.44
CA ASN A 476 19.71 -27.83 8.32
C ASN A 476 19.95 -28.19 6.86
#